data_e43754f96d50e11ac0789eec96926024
#
_entry.id   e43754f96d50e11ac0789eec96926024
#
_cell.length_a   1.000
_cell.length_b   1.000
_cell.length_c   1.000
_cell.angle_alpha   90.00
_cell.angle_beta   90.00
_cell.angle_gamma   90.00
#
_symmetry.space_group_name_H-M   'P 1'
#
loop_
_entity.id
_entity.type
_entity.pdbx_description
1 polymer ?
#
loop_
_entity_poly.entity_id
_entity_poly.type
_entity_poly.pdbx_seq_one_letter_code
_entity_poly.pdbx_strand_id
1 'polypeptide(L)'
;NVGFWTKELCSKFRFVWAFEPGRENWECCHKNLEGVKNYQLEQVAISNIEAENVELYNTSSSCGDMRIKPIGKKARVIDYVDMVPLDSYYHELMPKYAGKVGLIKIDVQEHEKEVLLGAKKILEEHSPVICIELPTRDEKEKEYKVICKNILGNLGYREVDSFKKETIFIKD
;
A
#
# COMPACT_ATOMS: atom_id res chain seq x y z
N ASN A 1 -6.69 -5.33 -0.76
CA ASN A 1 -7.20 -6.68 -0.54
C ASN A 1 -8.57 -6.61 0.16
N VAL A 2 -9.15 -7.72 0.58
CA VAL A 2 -10.54 -7.87 1.06
C VAL A 2 -10.86 -7.24 2.42
N GLY A 3 -10.02 -6.38 2.98
CA GLY A 3 -10.34 -5.51 4.12
C GLY A 3 -10.04 -6.06 5.52
N PHE A 4 -9.40 -7.22 5.67
CA PHE A 4 -9.05 -7.75 7.01
C PHE A 4 -8.11 -6.82 7.78
N TRP A 5 -7.06 -6.33 7.14
CA TRP A 5 -6.16 -5.35 7.74
C TRP A 5 -6.89 -4.05 8.09
N THR A 6 -7.72 -3.54 7.19
CA THR A 6 -8.50 -2.32 7.41
C THR A 6 -9.40 -2.47 8.64
N LYS A 7 -10.11 -3.60 8.76
CA LYS A 7 -10.98 -3.89 9.90
C LYS A 7 -10.23 -3.93 11.23
N GLU A 8 -9.08 -4.61 11.25
CA GLU A 8 -8.24 -4.68 12.44
C GLU A 8 -7.69 -3.30 12.83
N LEU A 9 -7.22 -2.53 11.85
CA LEU A 9 -6.71 -1.17 12.10
C LEU A 9 -7.80 -0.20 12.57
N CYS A 10 -9.03 -0.34 12.09
CA CYS A 10 -10.16 0.47 12.57
C CYS A 10 -10.47 0.28 14.07
N SER A 11 -10.08 -0.86 14.66
CA SER A 11 -10.19 -1.10 16.10
C SER A 11 -9.11 -0.37 16.91
N LYS A 12 -8.01 0.06 16.29
CA LYS A 12 -6.81 0.61 16.95
C LYS A 12 -6.57 2.08 16.62
N PHE A 13 -7.04 2.55 15.49
CA PHE A 13 -6.84 3.93 15.04
C PHE A 13 -8.15 4.69 14.96
N ARG A 14 -8.07 6.00 15.18
CA ARG A 14 -9.23 6.90 15.12
C ARG A 14 -9.88 6.89 13.73
N PHE A 15 -9.06 6.74 12.67
CA PHE A 15 -9.49 6.69 11.31
C PHE A 15 -8.51 5.85 10.47
N VAL A 16 -9.01 5.13 9.49
CA VAL A 16 -8.21 4.33 8.54
C VAL A 16 -8.57 4.72 7.12
N TRP A 17 -7.55 5.00 6.33
CA TRP A 17 -7.72 5.20 4.91
C TRP A 17 -7.12 4.01 4.16
N ALA A 18 -7.95 3.32 3.39
CA ALA A 18 -7.58 2.13 2.65
C ALA A 18 -7.69 2.37 1.14
N PHE A 19 -6.80 1.73 0.41
CA PHE A 19 -6.70 1.80 -1.04
C PHE A 19 -6.69 0.36 -1.59
N GLU A 20 -7.63 0.04 -2.46
CA GLU A 20 -7.72 -1.26 -3.12
C GLU A 20 -8.12 -1.03 -4.57
N PRO A 21 -7.21 -1.22 -5.54
CA PRO A 21 -7.49 -0.93 -6.94
C PRO A 21 -8.46 -1.93 -7.58
N GLY A 22 -8.36 -3.21 -7.26
CA GLY A 22 -9.16 -4.25 -7.91
C GLY A 22 -10.62 -4.22 -7.48
N ARG A 23 -11.55 -4.08 -8.45
CA ARG A 23 -12.98 -3.95 -8.21
C ARG A 23 -13.54 -5.07 -7.33
N GLU A 24 -13.24 -6.32 -7.63
CA GLU A 24 -13.77 -7.46 -6.86
C GLU A 24 -13.30 -7.43 -5.40
N ASN A 25 -12.03 -7.12 -5.15
CA ASN A 25 -11.47 -6.98 -3.81
C ASN A 25 -12.07 -5.77 -3.09
N TRP A 26 -12.24 -4.65 -3.80
CA TRP A 26 -12.84 -3.44 -3.27
C TRP A 26 -14.29 -3.67 -2.82
N GLU A 27 -15.11 -4.37 -3.62
CA GLU A 27 -16.46 -4.76 -3.26
C GLU A 27 -16.49 -5.72 -2.07
N CYS A 28 -15.57 -6.71 -2.03
CA CYS A 28 -15.42 -7.62 -0.89
C CYS A 28 -15.01 -6.86 0.38
N CYS A 29 -14.09 -5.89 0.25
CA CYS A 29 -13.65 -5.04 1.35
C CYS A 29 -14.83 -4.26 1.96
N HIS A 30 -15.67 -3.64 1.13
CA HIS A 30 -16.88 -2.95 1.59
C HIS A 30 -17.82 -3.86 2.37
N LYS A 31 -18.07 -5.07 1.87
CA LYS A 31 -18.93 -6.06 2.56
C LYS A 31 -18.33 -6.48 3.91
N ASN A 32 -17.02 -6.73 3.96
CA ASN A 32 -16.33 -7.13 5.19
C ASN A 32 -16.23 -6.02 6.24
N LEU A 33 -16.35 -4.75 5.81
CA LEU A 33 -16.34 -3.57 6.67
C LEU A 33 -17.76 -3.08 7.03
N GLU A 34 -18.79 -3.84 6.71
CA GLU A 34 -20.17 -3.48 7.07
C GLU A 34 -20.28 -3.22 8.58
N GLY A 35 -20.86 -2.07 8.94
CA GLY A 35 -20.98 -1.58 10.32
C GLY A 35 -19.76 -0.86 10.87
N VAL A 36 -18.60 -0.88 10.23
CA VAL A 36 -17.43 -0.06 10.58
C VAL A 36 -17.66 1.37 10.06
N LYS A 37 -17.36 2.40 10.88
CA LYS A 37 -17.69 3.79 10.55
C LYS A 37 -16.46 4.71 10.37
N ASN A 38 -15.31 4.28 10.83
CA ASN A 38 -14.09 5.09 10.90
C ASN A 38 -13.08 4.72 9.82
N TYR A 39 -13.56 4.49 8.61
CA TYR A 39 -12.68 4.28 7.45
C TYR A 39 -13.15 5.03 6.22
N GLN A 40 -12.25 5.16 5.26
CA GLN A 40 -12.51 5.52 3.87
C GLN A 40 -11.80 4.50 2.99
N LEU A 41 -12.44 4.07 1.92
CA LEU A 41 -11.92 3.08 0.99
C LEU A 41 -11.98 3.63 -0.43
N GLU A 42 -10.82 3.77 -1.06
CA GLU A 42 -10.70 4.27 -2.43
C GLU A 42 -10.37 3.14 -3.39
N GLN A 43 -11.02 3.15 -4.56
CA GLN A 43 -10.73 2.22 -5.65
C GLN A 43 -9.65 2.79 -6.56
N VAL A 44 -8.42 2.84 -6.07
CA VAL A 44 -7.26 3.41 -6.77
C VAL A 44 -5.98 2.70 -6.31
N ALA A 45 -4.99 2.63 -7.18
CA ALA A 45 -3.66 2.15 -6.84
C ALA A 45 -2.77 3.32 -6.42
N ILE A 46 -2.06 3.18 -5.31
CA ILE A 46 -1.06 4.16 -4.89
C ILE A 46 0.25 3.92 -5.65
N SER A 47 0.82 4.98 -6.22
CA SER A 47 2.03 4.95 -7.03
C SER A 47 2.86 6.23 -6.83
N ASN A 48 3.88 6.46 -7.64
CA ASN A 48 4.66 7.70 -7.67
C ASN A 48 4.26 8.64 -8.82
N ILE A 49 3.30 8.26 -9.63
CA ILE A 49 2.79 9.02 -10.78
C ILE A 49 1.27 8.97 -10.81
N GLU A 50 0.66 9.96 -11.46
CA GLU A 50 -0.74 9.91 -11.86
C GLU A 50 -0.85 9.22 -13.22
N ALA A 51 -1.75 8.25 -13.34
CA ALA A 51 -2.06 7.59 -14.59
C ALA A 51 -3.49 7.02 -14.53
N GLU A 52 -4.21 7.07 -15.65
CA GLU A 52 -5.55 6.53 -15.79
C GLU A 52 -5.53 5.24 -16.63
N ASN A 53 -6.50 4.36 -16.38
CA ASN A 53 -6.73 3.14 -17.17
C ASN A 53 -5.49 2.21 -17.25
N VAL A 54 -4.77 2.08 -16.14
CA VAL A 54 -3.62 1.18 -16.04
C VAL A 54 -4.11 -0.26 -15.87
N GLU A 55 -3.52 -1.18 -16.61
CA GLU A 55 -3.86 -2.59 -16.54
C GLU A 55 -3.51 -3.18 -15.17
N LEU A 56 -4.49 -3.80 -14.52
CA LEU A 56 -4.31 -4.60 -13.31
C LEU A 56 -4.27 -6.08 -13.70
N TYR A 57 -3.24 -6.77 -13.27
CA TYR A 57 -2.99 -8.17 -13.61
C TYR A 57 -3.21 -9.09 -12.41
N ASN A 58 -3.68 -10.30 -12.70
CA ASN A 58 -3.58 -11.42 -11.76
C ASN A 58 -2.72 -12.53 -12.38
N THR A 59 -1.83 -13.10 -11.59
CA THR A 59 -0.90 -14.16 -12.00
C THR A 59 -1.27 -15.54 -11.46
N SER A 60 -2.20 -15.59 -10.51
CA SER A 60 -2.66 -16.82 -9.84
C SER A 60 -4.18 -16.84 -9.71
N SER A 61 -4.72 -17.84 -9.02
CA SER A 61 -6.12 -17.89 -8.63
C SER A 61 -6.41 -17.16 -7.30
N SER A 62 -5.40 -16.58 -6.69
CA SER A 62 -5.55 -15.86 -5.42
C SER A 62 -5.95 -14.40 -5.66
N CYS A 63 -6.97 -13.95 -4.95
CA CYS A 63 -7.38 -12.54 -4.95
C CYS A 63 -6.30 -11.59 -4.34
N GLY A 64 -5.35 -12.13 -3.60
CA GLY A 64 -4.24 -11.36 -3.03
C GLY A 64 -3.05 -11.17 -3.96
N ASP A 65 -3.08 -11.67 -5.20
CA ASP A 65 -1.94 -11.60 -6.14
C ASP A 65 -2.23 -10.67 -7.33
N MET A 66 -2.90 -9.55 -7.05
CA MET A 66 -3.15 -8.50 -8.05
C MET A 66 -1.97 -7.54 -8.14
N ARG A 67 -1.56 -7.17 -9.37
CA ARG A 67 -0.32 -6.43 -9.65
C ARG A 67 -0.50 -5.42 -10.76
N ILE A 68 0.20 -4.30 -10.66
CA ILE A 68 0.32 -3.30 -11.73
C ILE A 68 1.26 -3.79 -12.84
N LYS A 69 2.25 -4.62 -12.51
CA LYS A 69 3.21 -5.16 -13.50
C LYS A 69 2.98 -6.65 -13.70
N PRO A 70 2.84 -7.12 -14.96
CA PRO A 70 2.67 -8.54 -15.22
C PRO A 70 3.93 -9.32 -14.87
N ILE A 71 3.78 -10.46 -14.21
CA ILE A 71 4.87 -11.39 -13.92
C ILE A 71 4.56 -12.75 -14.54
N GLY A 72 5.45 -13.18 -15.43
CA GLY A 72 5.36 -14.48 -16.09
C GLY A 72 4.30 -14.56 -17.17
N LYS A 73 4.28 -15.72 -17.88
CA LYS A 73 3.43 -15.95 -19.06
C LYS A 73 1.95 -16.17 -18.76
N LYS A 74 1.58 -16.28 -17.46
CA LYS A 74 0.20 -16.56 -17.04
C LYS A 74 -0.54 -15.30 -16.55
N ALA A 75 0.13 -14.14 -16.55
CA ALA A 75 -0.48 -12.88 -16.17
C ALA A 75 -1.68 -12.57 -17.10
N ARG A 76 -2.81 -12.24 -16.51
CA ARG A 76 -4.05 -11.86 -17.22
C ARG A 76 -4.49 -10.50 -16.71
N VAL A 77 -4.86 -9.61 -17.62
CA VAL A 77 -5.54 -8.37 -17.27
C VAL A 77 -6.90 -8.74 -16.70
N ILE A 78 -7.21 -8.23 -15.52
CA ILE A 78 -8.46 -8.49 -14.80
C ILE A 78 -9.28 -7.22 -14.58
N ASP A 79 -8.63 -6.05 -14.60
CA ASP A 79 -9.27 -4.76 -14.41
C ASP A 79 -8.41 -3.64 -15.00
N TYR A 80 -8.96 -2.43 -15.07
CA TYR A 80 -8.27 -1.18 -15.40
C TYR A 80 -8.47 -0.22 -14.25
N VAL A 81 -7.38 0.36 -13.75
CA VAL A 81 -7.38 1.15 -12.51
C VAL A 81 -6.62 2.46 -12.69
N ASP A 82 -6.99 3.45 -11.92
CA ASP A 82 -6.23 4.69 -11.86
C ASP A 82 -5.13 4.58 -10.81
N MET A 83 -4.02 5.30 -11.05
CA MET A 83 -2.90 5.42 -10.12
C MET A 83 -2.72 6.87 -9.70
N VAL A 84 -2.44 7.10 -8.43
CA VAL A 84 -2.12 8.42 -7.89
C VAL A 84 -1.03 8.34 -6.83
N PRO A 85 -0.19 9.39 -6.68
CA PRO A 85 0.69 9.51 -5.53
C PRO A 85 -0.10 9.69 -4.23
N LEU A 86 0.34 9.04 -3.16
CA LEU A 86 -0.29 9.22 -1.85
C LEU A 86 -0.19 10.67 -1.35
N ASP A 87 0.89 11.35 -1.69
CA ASP A 87 1.12 12.75 -1.35
C ASP A 87 0.07 13.69 -1.97
N SER A 88 -0.34 13.46 -3.23
CA SER A 88 -1.42 14.24 -3.87
C SER A 88 -2.75 14.01 -3.17
N TYR A 89 -3.05 12.76 -2.87
CA TYR A 89 -4.28 12.35 -2.20
C TYR A 89 -4.38 12.91 -0.78
N TYR A 90 -3.25 12.96 -0.07
CA TYR A 90 -3.17 13.50 1.29
C TYR A 90 -3.51 14.99 1.33
N HIS A 91 -2.93 15.80 0.45
CA HIS A 91 -3.16 17.24 0.43
C HIS A 91 -4.58 17.64 0.01
N GLU A 92 -5.26 16.82 -0.79
CA GLU A 92 -6.62 17.09 -1.24
C GLU A 92 -7.68 16.70 -0.20
N LEU A 93 -7.50 15.60 0.49
CA LEU A 93 -8.55 14.99 1.30
C LEU A 93 -8.33 15.08 2.81
N MET A 94 -7.09 15.22 3.27
CA MET A 94 -6.75 15.18 4.70
C MET A 94 -7.07 16.43 5.53
N PRO A 95 -7.30 17.64 5.00
CA PRO A 95 -7.81 18.74 5.84
C PRO A 95 -9.06 18.38 6.63
N LYS A 96 -9.85 17.43 6.11
CA LYS A 96 -11.09 16.96 6.72
C LYS A 96 -10.87 16.04 7.95
N TYR A 97 -9.76 15.33 7.99
CA TYR A 97 -9.48 14.32 9.04
C TYR A 97 -8.30 14.70 9.92
N ALA A 98 -7.87 15.96 9.88
CA ALA A 98 -6.73 16.59 10.57
C ALA A 98 -6.12 15.74 11.70
N GLY A 99 -5.09 14.98 11.39
CA GLY A 99 -4.39 14.17 12.36
C GLY A 99 -3.04 13.73 11.82
N LYS A 100 -2.17 13.28 12.72
CA LYS A 100 -0.89 12.71 12.36
C LYS A 100 -1.11 11.31 11.77
N VAL A 101 -0.52 11.01 10.60
CA VAL A 101 -0.44 9.63 10.10
C VAL A 101 0.50 8.86 11.01
N GLY A 102 -0.03 7.88 11.74
CA GLY A 102 0.75 7.11 12.71
C GLY A 102 1.28 5.78 12.17
N LEU A 103 0.61 5.21 11.16
CA LEU A 103 1.00 3.93 10.56
C LEU A 103 0.66 3.93 9.06
N ILE A 104 1.56 3.38 8.25
CA ILE A 104 1.28 3.01 6.86
C ILE A 104 1.61 1.51 6.70
N LYS A 105 0.60 0.71 6.30
CA LYS A 105 0.78 -0.69 5.87
C LYS A 105 0.86 -0.72 4.35
N ILE A 106 1.91 -1.35 3.81
CA ILE A 106 2.15 -1.48 2.37
C ILE A 106 2.28 -2.96 2.02
N ASP A 107 1.41 -3.43 1.13
CA ASP A 107 1.38 -4.78 0.59
C ASP A 107 0.76 -4.69 -0.81
N VAL A 108 1.57 -4.38 -1.80
CA VAL A 108 1.14 -4.00 -3.16
C VAL A 108 1.81 -4.82 -4.26
N GLN A 109 2.36 -5.97 -3.88
CA GLN A 109 2.85 -7.00 -4.79
C GLN A 109 3.86 -6.47 -5.83
N GLU A 110 5.06 -6.10 -5.34
CA GLU A 110 6.20 -5.56 -6.10
C GLU A 110 5.98 -4.14 -6.68
N HIS A 111 5.11 -3.35 -6.03
CA HIS A 111 4.94 -1.92 -6.33
C HIS A 111 5.27 -1.02 -5.11
N GLU A 112 5.88 -1.58 -4.06
CA GLU A 112 6.19 -0.90 -2.79
C GLU A 112 7.13 0.29 -2.99
N LYS A 113 8.10 0.15 -3.88
CA LYS A 113 9.03 1.23 -4.24
C LYS A 113 8.29 2.47 -4.76
N GLU A 114 7.35 2.27 -5.65
CA GLU A 114 6.56 3.34 -6.26
C GLU A 114 5.65 4.00 -5.20
N VAL A 115 5.05 3.20 -4.30
CA VAL A 115 4.29 3.72 -3.15
C VAL A 115 5.16 4.60 -2.25
N LEU A 116 6.36 4.14 -1.88
CA LEU A 116 7.28 4.92 -1.04
C LEU A 116 7.69 6.25 -1.69
N LEU A 117 7.95 6.24 -2.99
CA LEU A 117 8.30 7.45 -3.74
C LEU A 117 7.13 8.43 -3.86
N GLY A 118 5.89 7.93 -3.96
CA GLY A 118 4.67 8.74 -4.02
C GLY A 118 4.15 9.20 -2.66
N ALA A 119 4.76 8.75 -1.56
CA ALA A 119 4.41 9.09 -0.18
C ALA A 119 5.48 9.93 0.54
N LYS A 120 6.45 10.47 -0.20
CA LYS A 120 7.66 11.07 0.38
C LYS A 120 7.36 12.19 1.36
N LYS A 121 6.46 13.11 1.03
CA LYS A 121 6.08 14.24 1.91
C LYS A 121 5.42 13.74 3.18
N ILE A 122 4.49 12.79 3.08
CA ILE A 122 3.83 12.18 4.25
C ILE A 122 4.86 11.52 5.16
N LEU A 123 5.81 10.79 4.59
CA LEU A 123 6.87 10.11 5.34
C LEU A 123 7.78 11.11 6.06
N GLU A 124 8.09 12.25 5.44
CA GLU A 124 8.90 13.32 6.02
C GLU A 124 8.14 14.09 7.11
N GLU A 125 6.89 14.48 6.86
CA GLU A 125 6.09 15.35 7.73
C GLU A 125 5.52 14.62 8.94
N HIS A 126 5.07 13.37 8.77
CA HIS A 126 4.37 12.63 9.81
C HIS A 126 5.23 11.57 10.51
N SER A 127 6.32 11.12 9.90
CA SER A 127 7.18 10.05 10.42
C SER A 127 6.39 8.83 10.91
N PRO A 128 5.45 8.26 10.11
CA PRO A 128 4.64 7.13 10.53
C PRO A 128 5.50 5.87 10.73
N VAL A 129 5.03 4.94 11.53
CA VAL A 129 5.53 3.58 11.48
C VAL A 129 5.20 2.97 10.11
N ILE A 130 6.16 2.32 9.47
CA ILE A 130 5.96 1.65 8.18
C ILE A 130 5.97 0.14 8.43
N CYS A 131 4.89 -0.54 8.02
CA CYS A 131 4.82 -1.99 7.95
C CYS A 131 4.70 -2.38 6.46
N ILE A 132 5.74 -2.97 5.91
CA ILE A 132 5.85 -3.20 4.47
C ILE A 132 6.17 -4.68 4.16
N GLU A 133 5.47 -5.29 3.19
CA GLU A 133 5.79 -6.64 2.72
C GLU A 133 6.98 -6.58 1.74
N LEU A 134 8.10 -7.18 2.12
CA LEU A 134 9.32 -7.24 1.32
C LEU A 134 9.81 -8.70 1.27
N PRO A 135 9.35 -9.49 0.31
CA PRO A 135 9.73 -10.89 0.17
C PRO A 135 11.21 -11.03 -0.18
N THR A 136 11.78 -12.20 0.10
CA THR A 136 13.22 -12.50 -0.11
C THR A 136 13.45 -13.91 -0.61
N ARG A 137 12.54 -14.43 -1.46
CA ARG A 137 12.59 -15.81 -1.97
C ARG A 137 13.73 -16.04 -2.96
N ASP A 138 14.07 -15.03 -3.73
CA ASP A 138 15.16 -15.08 -4.73
C ASP A 138 16.02 -13.82 -4.72
N GLU A 139 17.07 -13.78 -5.52
CA GLU A 139 18.01 -12.66 -5.55
C GLU A 139 17.37 -11.36 -6.04
N LYS A 140 16.42 -11.43 -6.98
CA LYS A 140 15.71 -10.26 -7.49
C LYS A 140 14.86 -9.61 -6.39
N GLU A 141 14.16 -10.39 -5.59
CA GLU A 141 13.38 -9.89 -4.44
C GLU A 141 14.31 -9.30 -3.36
N LYS A 142 15.47 -9.91 -3.13
CA LYS A 142 16.47 -9.35 -2.20
C LYS A 142 17.00 -8.00 -2.69
N GLU A 143 17.34 -7.87 -3.97
CA GLU A 143 17.74 -6.60 -4.57
C GLU A 143 16.63 -5.54 -4.44
N TYR A 144 15.39 -5.93 -4.72
CA TYR A 144 14.23 -5.06 -4.57
C TYR A 144 14.04 -4.59 -3.12
N LYS A 145 14.20 -5.49 -2.15
CA LYS A 145 14.19 -5.16 -0.72
C LYS A 145 15.27 -4.13 -0.38
N VAL A 146 16.48 -4.28 -0.91
CA VAL A 146 17.57 -3.30 -0.68
C VAL A 146 17.19 -1.92 -1.23
N ILE A 147 16.57 -1.85 -2.40
CA ILE A 147 16.10 -0.59 -2.97
C ILE A 147 15.09 0.10 -2.04
N CYS A 148 14.07 -0.62 -1.56
CA CYS A 148 13.07 -0.08 -0.65
C CYS A 148 13.69 0.37 0.69
N LYS A 149 14.61 -0.40 1.25
CA LYS A 149 15.37 -0.03 2.46
C LYS A 149 16.19 1.24 2.26
N ASN A 150 16.85 1.39 1.11
CA ASN A 150 17.64 2.59 0.80
C ASN A 150 16.75 3.84 0.68
N ILE A 151 15.56 3.73 0.07
CA ILE A 151 14.59 4.82 0.01
C ILE A 151 14.21 5.26 1.42
N LEU A 152 13.82 4.32 2.29
CA LEU A 152 13.44 4.59 3.67
C LEU A 152 14.62 5.12 4.49
N GLY A 153 15.81 4.54 4.33
CA GLY A 153 17.04 4.99 5.00
C GLY A 153 17.40 6.45 4.65
N ASN A 154 17.25 6.85 3.38
CA ASN A 154 17.49 8.22 2.94
C ASN A 154 16.47 9.22 3.54
N LEU A 155 15.31 8.75 3.99
CA LEU A 155 14.29 9.52 4.71
C LEU A 155 14.48 9.47 6.24
N GLY A 156 15.53 8.82 6.73
CA GLY A 156 15.85 8.70 8.16
C GLY A 156 15.14 7.55 8.87
N TYR A 157 14.54 6.61 8.15
CA TYR A 157 13.95 5.42 8.74
C TYR A 157 15.00 4.34 8.98
N ARG A 158 14.82 3.59 10.07
CA ARG A 158 15.59 2.37 10.36
C ARG A 158 14.67 1.17 10.54
N GLU A 159 15.12 0.02 10.12
CA GLU A 159 14.45 -1.25 10.39
C GLU A 159 14.55 -1.59 11.88
N VAL A 160 13.44 -1.99 12.47
CA VAL A 160 13.39 -2.37 13.90
C VAL A 160 12.94 -3.80 14.10
N ASP A 161 12.19 -4.37 13.17
CA ASP A 161 11.72 -5.75 13.26
C ASP A 161 11.42 -6.31 11.88
N SER A 162 11.49 -7.63 11.75
CA SER A 162 11.01 -8.31 10.55
C SER A 162 10.45 -9.69 10.91
N PHE A 163 9.26 -10.01 10.41
CA PHE A 163 8.61 -11.28 10.61
C PHE A 163 8.10 -11.82 9.27
N LYS A 164 8.63 -12.98 8.85
CA LYS A 164 8.36 -13.57 7.53
C LYS A 164 8.72 -12.58 6.41
N LYS A 165 7.72 -12.06 5.71
CA LYS A 165 7.88 -11.08 4.64
C LYS A 165 7.67 -9.64 5.09
N GLU A 166 7.04 -9.44 6.26
CA GLU A 166 6.76 -8.12 6.82
C GLU A 166 8.03 -7.54 7.42
N THR A 167 8.28 -6.27 7.15
CA THR A 167 9.40 -5.53 7.73
C THR A 167 8.87 -4.23 8.31
N ILE A 168 9.30 -3.88 9.53
CA ILE A 168 8.85 -2.70 10.26
C ILE A 168 9.97 -1.67 10.32
N PHE A 169 9.64 -0.45 9.93
CA PHE A 169 10.54 0.69 9.98
C PHE A 169 9.95 1.79 10.86
N ILE A 170 10.83 2.48 11.58
CA ILE A 170 10.50 3.69 12.35
C ILE A 170 11.48 4.80 12.02
N LYS A 171 11.07 6.03 12.28
CA LYS A 171 11.91 7.23 12.25
C LYS A 171 11.87 7.85 13.63
N ASP A 172 13.07 8.13 14.20
CA ASP A 172 13.23 8.71 15.55
C ASP A 172 12.88 10.21 15.56
#